data_26c0ebaa7752bfff3526c4b41f580031
#
_entry.id   26c0ebaa7752bfff3526c4b41f580031
#
_cell.length_a   1.000
_cell.length_b   1.000
_cell.length_c   1.000
_cell.angle_alpha   90.00
_cell.angle_beta   90.00
_cell.angle_gamma   90.00
#
_symmetry.space_group_name_H-M   'P 1'
#
loop_
_entity.id
_entity.type
_entity.pdbx_description
1 polymer ?
#
loop_
_entity_poly.entity_id
_entity_poly.type
_entity_poly.pdbx_seq_one_letter_code
_entity_poly.pdbx_strand_id
1 'polypeptide(L)'
;MKALNALSIFSFLLIVTSFNYIKGTNVLTVDCENKIRSATHCASGSLYGLIENIPADYDSLVAPLHPFVMRNPARGENGNQHPFGDAIKVAQRLSATPGALVSVDLADILPYWPYRWPGMDGWLNEIKKFIRDKKTSGLTNWYGLEIWNEPDGTWKNSDGISFHQLWKQTYDFIRQNDPNEKIIGPCDSWYNENRMRSFLEFTKTNNCIPDIICWHELSGIEGVSSHIRAYRNLEKSLGINELPITINEYCDATHELEGQPGSSARFIGKFERYKVDSGMITWWFVPNPGRLGSLLATDNEKGAGWYFYKWYGDMTGDMVQVNPPNDDSKLVDGAACVDSAQQYISFIFGGPNDGSINAIIKNIPSFIGSVANVKVEKIDWKSKDTVSNGPNTIFEKNYRVNNGQLSIALTGTNGNSGYRIYITQGDENSEDIVDPSEPSTPTEFEGKFKIINRQSGKALGINADSTSNGANVIQWTDNGKTSQQWVISKEIDGYKIINVNANKALDVDNSSMKDGGNVLIWDDNGQLNQPWNIIEIGDDYISFENVNSGKMIDVDNSSLEDGANVLQWSSNGNYNQQWKLISV
;
A
#
# COMPACT_ATOMS: atom_id res chain seq x y z
N MET A 1 38.07 70.64 7.14
CA MET A 1 38.39 69.89 5.92
C MET A 1 37.89 68.46 6.14
N LYS A 2 37.02 68.05 5.32
CA LYS A 2 36.08 66.91 5.51
C LYS A 2 36.75 65.60 5.20
N ALA A 3 36.68 64.64 6.14
CA ALA A 3 37.02 63.25 5.92
C ALA A 3 35.74 62.51 5.58
N LEU A 4 35.73 61.83 4.43
CA LEU A 4 34.67 60.89 4.03
C LEU A 4 34.97 59.50 4.61
N ASN A 5 34.03 59.00 5.38
CA ASN A 5 33.97 57.59 5.77
C ASN A 5 33.40 56.77 4.64
N ALA A 6 34.16 55.76 4.20
CA ALA A 6 33.67 54.73 3.30
C ALA A 6 33.09 53.56 4.12
N LEU A 7 31.79 53.38 4.08
CA LEU A 7 31.09 52.20 4.58
C LEU A 7 31.18 51.11 3.48
N SER A 8 31.90 50.02 3.77
CA SER A 8 31.87 48.82 2.93
C SER A 8 30.65 48.00 3.31
N ILE A 9 29.70 47.92 2.37
CA ILE A 9 28.51 47.04 2.45
C ILE A 9 28.94 45.66 1.95
N PHE A 10 29.07 44.70 2.87
CA PHE A 10 29.14 43.26 2.50
C PHE A 10 27.72 42.80 2.15
N SER A 11 27.44 42.67 0.86
CA SER A 11 26.23 41.96 0.39
C SER A 11 26.46 40.48 0.56
N PHE A 12 25.82 39.89 1.56
CA PHE A 12 25.62 38.44 1.60
C PHE A 12 24.64 38.05 0.50
N LEU A 13 25.16 37.46 -0.56
CA LEU A 13 24.33 36.81 -1.57
C LEU A 13 23.80 35.52 -0.96
N LEU A 14 22.55 35.54 -0.45
CA LEU A 14 21.82 34.34 -0.08
C LEU A 14 21.49 33.62 -1.38
N ILE A 15 22.27 32.62 -1.76
CA ILE A 15 21.87 31.66 -2.79
C ILE A 15 20.76 30.81 -2.17
N VAL A 16 19.52 31.25 -2.33
CA VAL A 16 18.36 30.41 -2.12
C VAL A 16 18.33 29.45 -3.32
N THR A 17 18.91 28.26 -3.16
CA THR A 17 18.62 27.16 -4.06
C THR A 17 17.17 26.78 -3.83
N SER A 18 16.29 27.33 -4.65
CA SER A 18 14.92 26.86 -4.77
C SER A 18 14.98 25.43 -5.33
N PHE A 19 14.88 24.46 -4.44
CA PHE A 19 14.48 23.13 -4.86
C PHE A 19 13.08 23.25 -5.46
N ASN A 20 13.00 23.19 -6.78
CA ASN A 20 11.73 22.98 -7.45
C ASN A 20 11.25 21.58 -7.04
N TYR A 21 10.38 21.52 -6.05
CA TYR A 21 9.60 20.33 -5.75
C TYR A 21 8.76 20.02 -7.00
N ILE A 22 9.14 18.97 -7.71
CA ILE A 22 8.22 18.30 -8.64
C ILE A 22 7.05 17.86 -7.78
N LYS A 23 5.92 18.51 -7.95
CA LYS A 23 4.64 18.10 -7.36
C LYS A 23 4.16 16.87 -8.14
N GLY A 24 4.88 15.75 -8.04
CA GLY A 24 4.41 14.45 -8.51
C GLY A 24 3.33 13.96 -7.55
N THR A 25 2.25 13.42 -8.08
CA THR A 25 1.11 12.89 -7.31
C THR A 25 1.48 11.70 -6.42
N ASN A 26 2.67 11.10 -6.56
CA ASN A 26 3.09 9.87 -5.89
C ASN A 26 4.41 10.01 -5.11
N VAL A 27 4.55 11.11 -4.36
CA VAL A 27 5.72 11.32 -3.49
C VAL A 27 5.41 10.81 -2.09
N LEU A 28 6.21 9.85 -1.61
CA LEU A 28 6.19 9.36 -0.23
C LEU A 28 7.40 9.94 0.51
N THR A 29 7.18 10.51 1.69
CA THR A 29 8.28 11.02 2.52
C THR A 29 8.36 10.24 3.83
N VAL A 30 9.52 9.64 4.10
CA VAL A 30 9.87 8.99 5.36
C VAL A 30 10.72 9.94 6.18
N ASP A 31 10.35 10.16 7.44
CA ASP A 31 11.12 10.98 8.39
C ASP A 31 11.68 10.08 9.49
N CYS A 32 12.96 9.73 9.37
CA CYS A 32 13.62 8.75 10.25
C CYS A 32 13.77 9.21 11.72
N GLU A 33 13.71 10.52 12.00
CA GLU A 33 13.76 11.04 13.37
C GLU A 33 12.38 11.13 14.03
N ASN A 34 11.31 11.18 13.23
CA ASN A 34 9.95 11.31 13.75
C ASN A 34 9.39 9.94 14.15
N LYS A 35 9.76 9.49 15.34
CA LYS A 35 9.31 8.21 15.90
C LYS A 35 7.82 8.25 16.23
N ILE A 36 7.08 7.24 15.77
CA ILE A 36 5.67 7.02 16.10
C ILE A 36 5.56 6.16 17.38
N ARG A 37 6.13 4.96 17.35
CA ARG A 37 6.16 3.96 18.42
C ARG A 37 7.17 2.87 18.09
N SER A 38 7.45 1.98 19.04
CA SER A 38 8.19 0.75 18.73
C SER A 38 7.35 -0.16 17.83
N ALA A 39 7.98 -0.95 16.98
CA ALA A 39 7.31 -1.89 16.08
C ALA A 39 6.48 -2.91 16.89
N THR A 40 5.17 -2.93 16.65
CA THR A 40 4.22 -3.84 17.30
C THR A 40 3.59 -4.83 16.33
N HIS A 41 3.77 -4.62 15.02
CA HIS A 41 3.10 -5.36 13.95
C HIS A 41 1.58 -5.32 14.08
N CYS A 42 1.03 -4.15 14.44
CA CYS A 42 -0.39 -3.98 14.77
C CYS A 42 -1.36 -4.50 13.69
N ALA A 43 -0.97 -4.47 12.42
CA ALA A 43 -1.78 -4.95 11.31
C ALA A 43 -1.57 -6.44 10.96
N SER A 44 -0.68 -7.15 11.69
CA SER A 44 -0.43 -8.58 11.49
C SER A 44 -1.45 -9.43 12.22
N GLY A 45 -2.73 -9.29 11.85
CA GLY A 45 -3.83 -10.07 12.38
C GLY A 45 -4.77 -10.52 11.28
N SER A 46 -5.62 -11.49 11.58
CA SER A 46 -6.67 -11.93 10.66
C SER A 46 -7.88 -12.50 11.38
N LEU A 47 -9.05 -12.30 10.76
CA LEU A 47 -10.31 -12.93 11.14
C LEU A 47 -10.30 -14.37 10.63
N TYR A 48 -10.44 -15.37 11.50
CA TYR A 48 -10.45 -16.82 11.21
C TYR A 48 -9.27 -17.30 10.34
N GLY A 49 -8.20 -16.51 10.25
CA GLY A 49 -7.05 -16.85 9.41
C GLY A 49 -6.14 -17.94 9.99
N LEU A 50 -6.31 -18.27 11.26
CA LEU A 50 -5.69 -19.42 11.92
C LEU A 50 -6.79 -20.24 12.58
N ILE A 51 -6.83 -21.54 12.26
CA ILE A 51 -7.76 -22.49 12.87
C ILE A 51 -7.01 -23.70 13.44
N GLU A 52 -7.70 -24.72 13.91
CA GLU A 52 -7.13 -25.86 14.62
C GLU A 52 -5.96 -26.53 13.92
N ASN A 53 -6.06 -26.70 12.60
CA ASN A 53 -5.12 -27.49 11.80
C ASN A 53 -4.61 -26.78 10.54
N ILE A 54 -5.12 -25.56 10.25
CA ILE A 54 -4.75 -24.83 9.04
C ILE A 54 -4.25 -23.43 9.44
N PRO A 55 -3.10 -22.97 8.85
CA PRO A 55 -2.17 -23.80 8.07
C PRO A 55 -1.48 -24.84 8.97
N ALA A 56 -1.13 -26.00 8.40
CA ALA A 56 -0.54 -27.10 9.16
C ALA A 56 0.89 -26.79 9.63
N ASP A 57 1.68 -26.16 8.76
CA ASP A 57 3.05 -25.73 9.04
C ASP A 57 3.06 -24.32 9.68
N TYR A 58 2.96 -24.30 10.99
CA TYR A 58 2.95 -23.06 11.77
C TYR A 58 4.29 -22.30 11.65
N ASP A 59 5.40 -23.03 11.75
CA ASP A 59 6.74 -22.42 11.83
C ASP A 59 7.16 -21.74 10.52
N SER A 60 6.74 -22.29 9.36
CA SER A 60 7.08 -21.73 8.06
C SER A 60 6.04 -20.73 7.53
N LEU A 61 4.78 -20.82 7.97
CA LEU A 61 3.68 -20.06 7.38
C LEU A 61 3.10 -18.99 8.31
N VAL A 62 3.14 -19.19 9.63
CA VAL A 62 2.52 -18.28 10.60
C VAL A 62 3.59 -17.49 11.38
N ALA A 63 4.50 -18.17 12.05
CA ALA A 63 5.49 -17.54 12.91
C ALA A 63 6.33 -16.45 12.22
N PRO A 64 6.76 -16.61 10.95
CA PRO A 64 7.54 -15.59 10.26
C PRO A 64 6.80 -14.29 9.96
N LEU A 65 5.48 -14.25 10.09
CA LEU A 65 4.68 -13.03 9.92
C LEU A 65 4.60 -12.19 11.19
N HIS A 66 5.14 -12.70 12.31
CA HIS A 66 5.01 -12.07 13.63
C HIS A 66 3.56 -11.66 13.93
N PRO A 67 2.60 -12.62 13.91
CA PRO A 67 1.19 -12.31 14.14
C PRO A 67 1.01 -11.61 15.49
N PHE A 68 0.17 -10.56 15.50
CA PHE A 68 -0.12 -9.84 16.75
C PHE A 68 -1.44 -10.29 17.35
N VAL A 69 -2.56 -10.11 16.65
CA VAL A 69 -3.88 -10.52 17.15
C VAL A 69 -4.62 -11.33 16.10
N MET A 70 -5.05 -12.54 16.44
CA MET A 70 -5.98 -13.33 15.66
C MET A 70 -7.37 -13.24 16.26
N ARG A 71 -8.40 -13.05 15.44
CA ARG A 71 -9.80 -12.98 15.88
C ARG A 71 -10.50 -14.29 15.56
N ASN A 72 -11.08 -14.93 16.59
CA ASN A 72 -11.65 -16.25 16.47
C ASN A 72 -12.93 -16.40 17.33
N PRO A 73 -13.86 -17.31 16.96
CA PRO A 73 -15.05 -17.59 17.74
C PRO A 73 -14.67 -18.17 19.11
N ALA A 74 -15.46 -17.86 20.14
CA ALA A 74 -15.27 -18.42 21.47
C ALA A 74 -15.22 -19.96 21.44
N ARG A 75 -15.99 -20.57 20.53
CA ARG A 75 -15.99 -22.01 20.26
C ARG A 75 -16.26 -22.32 18.81
N GLY A 76 -15.40 -23.13 18.20
CA GLY A 76 -15.56 -23.69 16.87
C GLY A 76 -16.27 -25.04 16.92
N GLU A 77 -17.60 -25.04 17.11
CA GLU A 77 -18.40 -26.28 17.20
C GLU A 77 -19.46 -26.35 16.11
N ASN A 78 -19.81 -27.59 15.70
CA ASN A 78 -20.90 -27.82 14.76
C ASN A 78 -22.22 -27.23 15.28
N GLY A 79 -22.89 -26.44 14.48
CA GLY A 79 -24.14 -25.77 14.82
C GLY A 79 -23.97 -24.31 15.20
N ASN A 80 -22.74 -23.85 15.49
CA ASN A 80 -22.39 -22.44 15.61
C ASN A 80 -22.28 -21.79 14.24
N GLN A 81 -22.27 -20.47 14.21
CA GLN A 81 -22.08 -19.73 12.96
C GLN A 81 -20.73 -20.11 12.32
N HIS A 82 -19.67 -20.21 13.11
CA HIS A 82 -18.37 -20.74 12.69
C HIS A 82 -18.07 -22.08 13.39
N PRO A 83 -18.06 -23.20 12.63
CA PRO A 83 -17.81 -24.52 13.21
C PRO A 83 -16.32 -24.84 13.41
N PHE A 84 -15.43 -23.88 13.20
CA PHE A 84 -13.97 -24.00 13.27
C PHE A 84 -13.35 -22.77 13.91
N GLY A 85 -12.05 -22.85 14.21
CA GLY A 85 -11.29 -21.72 14.74
C GLY A 85 -11.52 -21.48 16.23
N ASP A 86 -11.81 -22.53 17.01
CA ASP A 86 -11.97 -22.45 18.47
C ASP A 86 -10.84 -21.63 19.12
N ALA A 87 -11.21 -20.56 19.82
CA ALA A 87 -10.26 -19.60 20.36
C ALA A 87 -9.23 -20.25 21.30
N ILE A 88 -9.61 -21.27 22.10
CA ILE A 88 -8.67 -21.93 23.01
C ILE A 88 -7.64 -22.73 22.23
N LYS A 89 -8.05 -23.44 21.20
CA LYS A 89 -7.15 -24.22 20.34
C LYS A 89 -6.22 -23.31 19.53
N VAL A 90 -6.75 -22.18 19.02
CA VAL A 90 -5.97 -21.17 18.32
C VAL A 90 -4.97 -20.50 19.28
N ALA A 91 -5.39 -20.13 20.49
CA ALA A 91 -4.51 -19.57 21.51
C ALA A 91 -3.36 -20.53 21.86
N GLN A 92 -3.65 -21.84 21.94
CA GLN A 92 -2.62 -22.86 22.16
C GLN A 92 -1.59 -22.88 21.02
N ARG A 93 -2.02 -22.79 19.76
CA ARG A 93 -1.11 -22.71 18.62
C ARG A 93 -0.29 -21.43 18.62
N LEU A 94 -0.93 -20.28 18.88
CA LEU A 94 -0.29 -18.97 18.93
C LEU A 94 0.72 -18.82 20.08
N SER A 95 0.60 -19.60 21.16
CA SER A 95 1.55 -19.57 22.28
C SER A 95 2.98 -19.90 21.86
N ALA A 96 3.19 -20.48 20.68
CA ALA A 96 4.51 -20.67 20.07
C ALA A 96 5.17 -19.36 19.60
N THR A 97 4.41 -18.28 19.40
CA THR A 97 4.92 -16.96 18.99
C THR A 97 4.79 -15.98 20.16
N PRO A 98 5.90 -15.51 20.74
CA PRO A 98 5.86 -14.53 21.81
C PRO A 98 5.10 -13.25 21.43
N GLY A 99 4.18 -12.81 22.25
CA GLY A 99 3.39 -11.59 22.03
C GLY A 99 2.16 -11.76 21.14
N ALA A 100 1.97 -12.92 20.50
CA ALA A 100 0.77 -13.19 19.71
C ALA A 100 -0.44 -13.49 20.61
N LEU A 101 -1.59 -12.87 20.32
CA LEU A 101 -2.79 -12.86 21.15
C LEU A 101 -4.03 -13.31 20.35
N VAL A 102 -5.07 -13.71 21.08
CA VAL A 102 -6.39 -14.01 20.51
C VAL A 102 -7.43 -13.01 21.00
N SER A 103 -8.13 -12.35 20.06
CA SER A 103 -9.40 -11.66 20.28
C SER A 103 -10.53 -12.66 20.10
N VAL A 104 -11.47 -12.67 21.02
CA VAL A 104 -12.54 -13.67 21.07
C VAL A 104 -13.87 -13.04 20.72
N ASP A 105 -14.44 -13.42 19.58
CA ASP A 105 -15.82 -13.08 19.26
C ASP A 105 -16.79 -14.02 20.02
N LEU A 106 -17.48 -13.45 21.00
CA LEU A 106 -18.44 -14.20 21.79
C LEU A 106 -19.74 -14.50 21.01
N ALA A 107 -20.13 -13.62 20.08
CA ALA A 107 -21.38 -13.80 19.34
C ALA A 107 -21.32 -15.00 18.38
N ASP A 108 -20.16 -15.34 17.87
CA ASP A 108 -19.96 -16.45 16.93
C ASP A 108 -20.21 -17.84 17.54
N ILE A 109 -20.39 -17.92 18.87
CA ILE A 109 -20.85 -19.14 19.54
C ILE A 109 -22.31 -19.46 19.21
N LEU A 110 -23.07 -18.47 18.73
CA LEU A 110 -24.48 -18.62 18.41
C LEU A 110 -24.65 -19.15 16.97
N PRO A 111 -25.76 -19.88 16.70
CA PRO A 111 -26.06 -20.37 15.37
C PRO A 111 -26.58 -19.25 14.45
N TYR A 112 -26.33 -19.42 13.12
CA TYR A 112 -26.80 -18.59 12.02
C TYR A 112 -26.19 -17.18 11.96
N TRP A 113 -26.39 -16.54 10.84
CA TRP A 113 -26.14 -15.12 10.57
C TRP A 113 -27.38 -14.46 9.98
N PRO A 114 -27.93 -13.39 10.56
CA PRO A 114 -27.60 -12.86 11.89
C PRO A 114 -27.94 -13.87 13.00
N TYR A 115 -27.30 -13.70 14.13
CA TYR A 115 -27.30 -14.69 15.23
C TYR A 115 -28.69 -15.03 15.76
N ARG A 116 -28.94 -16.31 16.03
CA ARG A 116 -30.14 -16.75 16.71
C ARG A 116 -30.01 -16.50 18.23
N TRP A 117 -30.72 -15.49 18.69
CA TRP A 117 -30.70 -15.08 20.09
C TRP A 117 -31.28 -16.14 21.01
N PRO A 118 -30.54 -16.59 22.06
CA PRO A 118 -30.99 -17.65 23.00
C PRO A 118 -31.72 -17.10 24.25
N GLY A 119 -32.00 -15.80 24.31
CA GLY A 119 -32.38 -15.09 25.51
C GLY A 119 -31.18 -14.75 26.42
N MET A 120 -31.34 -13.78 27.33
CA MET A 120 -30.24 -13.29 28.16
C MET A 120 -29.63 -14.41 29.04
N ASP A 121 -30.45 -15.24 29.66
CA ASP A 121 -29.96 -16.35 30.51
C ASP A 121 -29.14 -17.37 29.67
N GLY A 122 -29.62 -17.70 28.49
CA GLY A 122 -28.93 -18.57 27.56
C GLY A 122 -27.59 -17.98 27.14
N TRP A 123 -27.58 -16.70 26.76
CA TRP A 123 -26.38 -15.94 26.39
C TRP A 123 -25.33 -15.92 27.51
N LEU A 124 -25.71 -15.49 28.72
CA LEU A 124 -24.78 -15.42 29.85
C LEU A 124 -24.27 -16.81 30.27
N ASN A 125 -25.09 -17.86 30.08
CA ASN A 125 -24.64 -19.24 30.35
C ASN A 125 -23.55 -19.69 29.37
N GLU A 126 -23.65 -19.34 28.06
CA GLU A 126 -22.59 -19.67 27.11
C GLU A 126 -21.29 -18.91 27.44
N ILE A 127 -21.37 -17.62 27.79
CA ILE A 127 -20.19 -16.84 28.22
C ILE A 127 -19.56 -17.46 29.47
N LYS A 128 -20.38 -17.87 30.43
CA LYS A 128 -19.89 -18.53 31.64
C LYS A 128 -19.12 -19.83 31.36
N LYS A 129 -19.62 -20.63 30.42
CA LYS A 129 -18.92 -21.84 29.97
C LYS A 129 -17.59 -21.49 29.34
N PHE A 130 -17.55 -20.51 28.43
CA PHE A 130 -16.32 -20.07 27.80
C PHE A 130 -15.28 -19.56 28.82
N ILE A 131 -15.67 -18.66 29.74
CA ILE A 131 -14.77 -18.13 30.77
C ILE A 131 -14.19 -19.26 31.63
N ARG A 132 -15.02 -20.26 32.01
CA ARG A 132 -14.55 -21.44 32.75
C ARG A 132 -13.49 -22.22 31.92
N ASP A 133 -13.78 -22.50 30.67
CA ASP A 133 -12.92 -23.32 29.81
C ASP A 133 -11.60 -22.56 29.50
N LYS A 134 -11.68 -21.22 29.25
CA LYS A 134 -10.54 -20.33 29.15
C LYS A 134 -9.62 -20.40 30.39
N LYS A 135 -10.20 -20.30 31.59
CA LYS A 135 -9.44 -20.42 32.85
C LYS A 135 -8.83 -21.80 33.03
N THR A 136 -9.56 -22.84 32.63
CA THR A 136 -9.09 -24.23 32.74
C THR A 136 -7.93 -24.52 31.78
N SER A 137 -7.87 -23.84 30.62
CA SER A 137 -6.79 -24.00 29.66
C SER A 137 -5.43 -23.56 30.19
N GLY A 138 -5.39 -22.64 31.16
CA GLY A 138 -4.17 -22.06 31.68
C GLY A 138 -3.43 -21.12 30.70
N LEU A 139 -4.00 -20.86 29.53
CA LEU A 139 -3.44 -19.93 28.52
C LEU A 139 -3.62 -18.48 28.96
N THR A 140 -2.66 -17.63 28.61
CA THR A 140 -2.60 -16.21 29.00
C THR A 140 -2.56 -15.25 27.84
N ASN A 141 -2.49 -15.75 26.62
CA ASN A 141 -2.34 -14.95 25.41
C ASN A 141 -3.70 -14.48 24.84
N TRP A 142 -4.47 -13.80 25.67
CA TRP A 142 -5.78 -13.23 25.33
C TRP A 142 -5.65 -11.73 25.09
N TYR A 143 -6.21 -11.26 23.96
CA TYR A 143 -6.31 -9.84 23.65
C TYR A 143 -7.53 -9.21 24.33
N GLY A 144 -8.67 -9.90 24.30
CA GLY A 144 -9.90 -9.52 24.97
C GLY A 144 -11.13 -10.25 24.43
N LEU A 145 -12.29 -9.95 25.03
CA LEU A 145 -13.59 -10.50 24.66
C LEU A 145 -14.45 -9.45 23.95
N GLU A 146 -14.88 -9.74 22.74
CA GLU A 146 -15.84 -8.94 21.97
C GLU A 146 -17.25 -9.39 22.34
N ILE A 147 -18.08 -8.47 22.90
CA ILE A 147 -19.40 -8.85 23.38
C ILE A 147 -20.34 -9.23 22.24
N TRP A 148 -20.25 -8.53 21.10
CA TRP A 148 -21.14 -8.78 19.96
C TRP A 148 -20.46 -8.38 18.67
N ASN A 149 -20.92 -8.96 17.55
CA ASN A 149 -20.43 -8.62 16.23
C ASN A 149 -21.50 -7.88 15.41
N GLU A 150 -21.11 -6.71 14.86
CA GLU A 150 -21.93 -5.85 13.99
C GLU A 150 -23.34 -5.54 14.58
N PRO A 151 -23.43 -5.04 15.81
CA PRO A 151 -24.74 -4.81 16.45
C PRO A 151 -25.63 -3.83 15.69
N ASP A 152 -25.06 -2.96 14.86
CA ASP A 152 -25.78 -2.04 13.98
C ASP A 152 -26.60 -2.76 12.90
N GLY A 153 -26.15 -3.93 12.44
CA GLY A 153 -26.81 -4.78 11.44
C GLY A 153 -27.49 -6.03 12.04
N THR A 154 -26.92 -6.62 13.04
CA THR A 154 -27.29 -7.96 13.54
C THR A 154 -28.17 -7.95 14.79
N TRP A 155 -28.13 -6.89 15.63
CA TRP A 155 -28.97 -6.80 16.82
C TRP A 155 -30.36 -6.22 16.50
N LYS A 156 -31.43 -6.95 16.78
CA LYS A 156 -32.82 -6.58 16.45
C LYS A 156 -33.65 -6.18 17.66
N ASN A 157 -33.04 -5.70 18.76
CA ASN A 157 -33.70 -5.47 20.05
C ASN A 157 -34.51 -6.70 20.52
N SER A 158 -33.89 -7.85 20.43
CA SER A 158 -34.47 -9.14 20.79
C SER A 158 -34.95 -9.12 22.23
N ASP A 159 -36.13 -9.71 22.50
CA ASP A 159 -36.82 -9.69 23.81
C ASP A 159 -37.06 -8.27 24.36
N GLY A 160 -37.12 -7.25 23.50
CA GLY A 160 -37.29 -5.84 23.89
C GLY A 160 -36.03 -5.23 24.55
N ILE A 161 -34.87 -5.90 24.46
CA ILE A 161 -33.60 -5.46 25.02
C ILE A 161 -32.84 -4.67 23.96
N SER A 162 -32.46 -3.42 24.25
CA SER A 162 -31.57 -2.63 23.37
C SER A 162 -30.15 -3.17 23.40
N PHE A 163 -29.32 -2.85 22.37
CA PHE A 163 -27.90 -3.22 22.39
C PHE A 163 -27.17 -2.67 23.62
N HIS A 164 -27.46 -1.45 24.03
CA HIS A 164 -26.89 -0.85 25.23
C HIS A 164 -27.20 -1.68 26.52
N GLN A 165 -28.41 -2.23 26.61
CA GLN A 165 -28.79 -3.09 27.72
C GLN A 165 -28.09 -4.45 27.67
N LEU A 166 -27.98 -5.05 26.46
CA LEU A 166 -27.18 -6.26 26.24
C LEU A 166 -25.73 -6.03 26.69
N TRP A 167 -25.13 -4.93 26.18
CA TRP A 167 -23.77 -4.54 26.52
C TRP A 167 -23.56 -4.47 28.03
N LYS A 168 -24.36 -3.69 28.72
CA LYS A 168 -24.24 -3.48 30.17
C LYS A 168 -24.35 -4.78 30.96
N GLN A 169 -25.37 -5.60 30.69
CA GLN A 169 -25.56 -6.86 31.39
C GLN A 169 -24.42 -7.84 31.13
N THR A 170 -23.95 -7.93 29.91
CA THR A 170 -22.83 -8.80 29.55
C THR A 170 -21.52 -8.30 30.15
N TYR A 171 -21.26 -6.98 30.09
CA TYR A 171 -20.10 -6.34 30.68
C TYR A 171 -20.00 -6.64 32.18
N ASP A 172 -21.09 -6.40 32.93
CA ASP A 172 -21.11 -6.66 34.37
C ASP A 172 -20.89 -8.14 34.68
N PHE A 173 -21.48 -9.02 33.86
CA PHE A 173 -21.31 -10.45 34.04
C PHE A 173 -19.85 -10.88 33.81
N ILE A 174 -19.18 -10.36 32.77
CA ILE A 174 -17.77 -10.65 32.53
C ILE A 174 -16.93 -10.13 33.71
N ARG A 175 -17.14 -8.87 34.16
CA ARG A 175 -16.40 -8.29 35.28
C ARG A 175 -16.56 -9.09 36.58
N GLN A 176 -17.73 -9.67 36.82
CA GLN A 176 -17.97 -10.53 38.01
C GLN A 176 -17.25 -11.88 37.89
N ASN A 177 -17.14 -12.45 36.69
CA ASN A 177 -16.61 -13.79 36.49
C ASN A 177 -15.14 -13.82 36.05
N ASP A 178 -14.65 -12.74 35.41
CA ASP A 178 -13.27 -12.56 34.94
C ASP A 178 -12.87 -11.07 35.01
N PRO A 179 -12.60 -10.53 36.20
CA PRO A 179 -12.49 -9.07 36.41
C PRO A 179 -11.33 -8.40 35.70
N ASN A 180 -10.29 -9.15 35.35
CA ASN A 180 -9.09 -8.65 34.69
C ASN A 180 -9.11 -8.80 33.15
N GLU A 181 -10.15 -9.45 32.61
CA GLU A 181 -10.26 -9.63 31.17
C GLU A 181 -10.60 -8.31 30.48
N LYS A 182 -9.97 -8.05 29.35
CA LYS A 182 -10.31 -6.88 28.53
C LYS A 182 -11.62 -7.12 27.77
N ILE A 183 -12.45 -6.09 27.73
CA ILE A 183 -13.74 -6.11 27.03
C ILE A 183 -13.67 -5.15 25.85
N ILE A 184 -14.01 -5.65 24.67
CA ILE A 184 -13.88 -4.98 23.39
C ILE A 184 -15.27 -4.66 22.83
N GLY A 185 -15.45 -3.47 22.26
CA GLY A 185 -16.67 -3.11 21.56
C GLY A 185 -16.78 -1.63 21.19
N PRO A 186 -17.86 -1.22 20.50
CA PRO A 186 -19.08 -1.99 20.21
C PRO A 186 -18.96 -3.01 19.08
N CYS A 187 -17.91 -2.96 18.22
CA CYS A 187 -17.69 -3.78 17.03
C CYS A 187 -18.78 -3.53 15.95
N ASP A 188 -19.17 -2.26 15.73
CA ASP A 188 -20.08 -1.87 14.64
C ASP A 188 -19.45 -2.17 13.27
N SER A 189 -20.27 -2.51 12.27
CA SER A 189 -19.83 -2.89 10.90
C SER A 189 -19.14 -1.75 10.13
N TRP A 190 -19.22 -0.54 10.64
CA TRP A 190 -18.54 0.65 10.12
C TRP A 190 -18.51 1.77 11.17
N TYR A 191 -17.59 2.73 11.00
CA TYR A 191 -17.55 3.90 11.87
C TYR A 191 -18.74 4.82 11.62
N ASN A 192 -19.56 5.03 12.65
CA ASN A 192 -20.64 6.02 12.64
C ASN A 192 -20.55 6.86 13.92
N GLU A 193 -20.23 8.16 13.77
CA GLU A 193 -19.99 9.04 14.91
C GLU A 193 -21.21 9.13 15.85
N ASN A 194 -22.44 9.20 15.32
CA ASN A 194 -23.62 9.32 16.14
C ASN A 194 -23.89 8.05 16.97
N ARG A 195 -23.68 6.88 16.38
CA ARG A 195 -23.81 5.61 17.10
C ARG A 195 -22.71 5.45 18.14
N MET A 196 -21.48 5.75 17.78
CA MET A 196 -20.33 5.71 18.68
C MET A 196 -20.52 6.67 19.85
N ARG A 197 -21.00 7.90 19.59
CA ARG A 197 -21.34 8.88 20.63
C ARG A 197 -22.39 8.34 21.58
N SER A 198 -23.51 7.83 21.06
CA SER A 198 -24.60 7.24 21.87
C SER A 198 -24.10 6.09 22.74
N PHE A 199 -23.27 5.22 22.18
CA PHE A 199 -22.66 4.12 22.90
C PHE A 199 -21.72 4.59 24.03
N LEU A 200 -20.82 5.52 23.74
CA LEU A 200 -19.86 6.05 24.74
C LEU A 200 -20.53 6.85 25.85
N GLU A 201 -21.54 7.66 25.53
CA GLU A 201 -22.34 8.39 26.54
C GLU A 201 -23.07 7.42 27.49
N PHE A 202 -23.69 6.38 26.92
CA PHE A 202 -24.34 5.33 27.69
C PHE A 202 -23.35 4.59 28.59
N THR A 203 -22.23 4.11 28.01
CA THR A 203 -21.24 3.30 28.74
C THR A 203 -20.54 4.10 29.82
N LYS A 204 -20.26 5.39 29.59
CA LYS A 204 -19.72 6.31 30.59
C LYS A 204 -20.69 6.51 31.76
N THR A 205 -21.96 6.79 31.45
CA THR A 205 -23.00 7.01 32.48
C THR A 205 -23.24 5.76 33.34
N ASN A 206 -23.09 4.58 32.74
CA ASN A 206 -23.40 3.32 33.41
C ASN A 206 -22.14 2.57 33.91
N ASN A 207 -20.96 3.19 33.93
CA ASN A 207 -19.70 2.60 34.37
C ASN A 207 -19.37 1.28 33.64
N CYS A 208 -19.53 1.23 32.33
CA CYS A 208 -19.24 0.06 31.50
C CYS A 208 -18.55 0.42 30.18
N ILE A 209 -17.64 1.43 30.21
CA ILE A 209 -16.79 1.79 29.09
C ILE A 209 -15.96 0.57 28.70
N PRO A 210 -15.81 0.22 27.40
CA PRO A 210 -14.92 -0.84 26.96
C PRO A 210 -13.46 -0.56 27.33
N ASP A 211 -12.65 -1.60 27.46
CA ASP A 211 -11.19 -1.44 27.61
C ASP A 211 -10.51 -1.16 26.27
N ILE A 212 -11.12 -1.61 25.17
CA ILE A 212 -10.65 -1.42 23.80
C ILE A 212 -11.85 -1.05 22.94
N ILE A 213 -11.73 0.05 22.20
CA ILE A 213 -12.78 0.46 21.26
C ILE A 213 -12.61 -0.26 19.91
N CYS A 214 -13.73 -0.58 19.27
CA CYS A 214 -13.75 -1.38 18.06
C CYS A 214 -14.81 -0.95 17.07
N TRP A 215 -14.44 -0.93 15.77
CA TRP A 215 -15.34 -0.91 14.62
C TRP A 215 -14.65 -1.56 13.43
N HIS A 216 -15.40 -1.82 12.33
CA HIS A 216 -14.88 -2.40 11.09
C HIS A 216 -14.60 -1.32 10.03
N GLU A 217 -13.65 -1.58 9.13
CA GLU A 217 -13.31 -0.78 7.97
C GLU A 217 -13.41 -1.65 6.71
N LEU A 218 -14.66 -1.97 6.32
CA LEU A 218 -15.01 -2.87 5.22
C LEU A 218 -15.36 -2.16 3.91
N SER A 219 -15.44 -0.81 3.94
CA SER A 219 -15.79 -0.01 2.78
C SER A 219 -14.57 0.46 1.97
N GLY A 220 -13.39 -0.08 2.26
CA GLY A 220 -12.14 0.29 1.64
C GLY A 220 -11.34 1.30 2.45
N ILE A 221 -10.22 1.75 1.87
CA ILE A 221 -9.23 2.58 2.55
C ILE A 221 -9.65 4.04 2.73
N GLU A 222 -10.58 4.53 1.91
CA GLU A 222 -11.08 5.89 2.00
C GLU A 222 -11.86 6.07 3.32
N GLY A 223 -11.56 7.11 4.04
CA GLY A 223 -12.21 7.38 5.33
C GLY A 223 -11.48 6.86 6.56
N VAL A 224 -10.63 5.83 6.47
CA VAL A 224 -9.96 5.22 7.65
C VAL A 224 -9.26 6.28 8.51
N SER A 225 -8.43 7.15 7.92
CA SER A 225 -7.74 8.22 8.64
C SER A 225 -8.72 9.21 9.28
N SER A 226 -9.77 9.60 8.55
CA SER A 226 -10.78 10.53 9.04
C SER A 226 -11.64 9.92 10.15
N HIS A 227 -11.97 8.63 10.06
CA HIS A 227 -12.71 7.92 11.11
C HIS A 227 -11.91 7.87 12.42
N ILE A 228 -10.63 7.52 12.36
CA ILE A 228 -9.77 7.49 13.56
C ILE A 228 -9.66 8.88 14.18
N ARG A 229 -9.44 9.94 13.37
CA ARG A 229 -9.39 11.32 13.86
C ARG A 229 -10.73 11.75 14.47
N ALA A 230 -11.85 11.43 13.82
CA ALA A 230 -13.18 11.74 14.34
C ALA A 230 -13.44 11.04 15.68
N TYR A 231 -13.08 9.77 15.79
CA TYR A 231 -13.17 9.02 17.06
C TYR A 231 -12.34 9.68 18.16
N ARG A 232 -11.07 10.03 17.91
CA ARG A 232 -10.21 10.69 18.91
C ARG A 232 -10.78 12.03 19.37
N ASN A 233 -11.37 12.80 18.46
CA ASN A 233 -12.06 14.06 18.80
C ASN A 233 -13.32 13.80 19.63
N LEU A 234 -14.09 12.78 19.30
CA LEU A 234 -15.28 12.38 20.05
C LEU A 234 -14.93 11.96 21.47
N GLU A 235 -13.98 11.04 21.63
CA GLU A 235 -13.48 10.53 22.93
C GLU A 235 -13.05 11.69 23.84
N LYS A 236 -12.23 12.60 23.30
CA LYS A 236 -11.79 13.82 24.00
C LYS A 236 -12.97 14.72 24.39
N SER A 237 -13.95 14.91 23.48
CA SER A 237 -15.12 15.76 23.74
C SER A 237 -16.00 15.23 24.85
N LEU A 238 -16.03 13.90 25.02
CA LEU A 238 -16.76 13.24 26.08
C LEU A 238 -15.96 13.15 27.39
N GLY A 239 -14.71 13.60 27.43
CA GLY A 239 -13.83 13.47 28.58
C GLY A 239 -13.59 12.00 28.97
N ILE A 240 -13.39 11.14 27.98
CA ILE A 240 -12.97 9.75 28.13
C ILE A 240 -11.44 9.74 27.91
N ASN A 241 -10.72 8.98 28.71
CA ASN A 241 -9.29 8.77 28.50
C ASN A 241 -9.07 8.02 27.18
N GLU A 242 -7.94 8.27 26.53
CA GLU A 242 -7.59 7.62 25.28
C GLU A 242 -7.63 6.09 25.42
N LEU A 243 -8.52 5.44 24.64
CA LEU A 243 -8.67 3.99 24.62
C LEU A 243 -7.86 3.39 23.46
N PRO A 244 -7.29 2.20 23.61
CA PRO A 244 -6.77 1.44 22.47
C PRO A 244 -7.85 1.26 21.41
N ILE A 245 -7.48 1.37 20.13
CA ILE A 245 -8.37 1.14 18.99
C ILE A 245 -8.02 -0.20 18.36
N THR A 246 -9.00 -1.07 18.19
CA THR A 246 -8.88 -2.24 17.31
C THR A 246 -9.80 -2.11 16.10
N ILE A 247 -9.25 -2.37 14.91
CA ILE A 247 -10.00 -2.53 13.66
C ILE A 247 -10.02 -4.02 13.36
N ASN A 248 -10.95 -4.73 14.02
CA ASN A 248 -10.97 -6.18 14.03
C ASN A 248 -11.49 -6.82 12.74
N GLU A 249 -11.91 -6.00 11.77
CA GLU A 249 -12.13 -6.37 10.39
C GLU A 249 -11.77 -5.21 9.46
N TYR A 250 -10.82 -5.41 8.56
CA TYR A 250 -10.53 -4.46 7.51
C TYR A 250 -10.27 -5.16 6.17
N CYS A 251 -10.73 -4.53 5.09
CA CYS A 251 -10.48 -4.98 3.73
C CYS A 251 -10.78 -3.88 2.72
N ASP A 252 -10.45 -4.14 1.45
CA ASP A 252 -10.94 -3.35 0.34
C ASP A 252 -12.46 -3.57 0.15
N ALA A 253 -13.16 -2.54 -0.35
CA ALA A 253 -14.61 -2.53 -0.50
C ALA A 253 -15.19 -3.66 -1.38
N THR A 254 -14.38 -4.28 -2.20
CA THR A 254 -14.81 -5.37 -3.10
C THR A 254 -14.66 -6.76 -2.49
N HIS A 255 -13.94 -6.90 -1.39
CA HIS A 255 -13.51 -8.18 -0.80
C HIS A 255 -12.72 -9.09 -1.75
N GLU A 256 -12.18 -8.54 -2.83
CA GLU A 256 -11.35 -9.26 -3.80
C GLU A 256 -9.87 -9.00 -3.61
N LEU A 257 -9.55 -7.96 -2.81
CA LEU A 257 -8.19 -7.45 -2.64
C LEU A 257 -7.61 -7.73 -1.25
N GLU A 258 -8.21 -8.66 -0.47
CA GLU A 258 -7.61 -9.11 0.78
C GLU A 258 -6.23 -9.71 0.53
N GLY A 259 -5.26 -9.24 1.27
CA GLY A 259 -3.86 -9.66 1.11
C GLY A 259 -3.18 -9.12 -0.15
N GLN A 260 -3.85 -8.30 -1.00
CA GLN A 260 -3.17 -7.61 -2.09
C GLN A 260 -2.13 -6.65 -1.51
N PRO A 261 -0.84 -6.75 -1.91
CA PRO A 261 0.24 -5.93 -1.34
C PRO A 261 -0.01 -4.42 -1.42
N GLY A 262 -0.47 -3.91 -2.57
CA GLY A 262 -0.77 -2.49 -2.74
C GLY A 262 -1.94 -1.99 -1.87
N SER A 263 -2.95 -2.82 -1.62
CA SER A 263 -4.04 -2.51 -0.68
C SER A 263 -3.54 -2.56 0.77
N SER A 264 -2.84 -3.63 1.14
CA SER A 264 -2.30 -3.84 2.48
C SER A 264 -1.35 -2.74 2.93
N ALA A 265 -0.49 -2.24 2.03
CA ALA A 265 0.45 -1.15 2.30
C ALA A 265 -0.26 0.10 2.85
N ARG A 266 -1.41 0.43 2.29
CA ARG A 266 -2.20 1.61 2.66
C ARG A 266 -2.85 1.47 4.04
N PHE A 267 -3.41 0.29 4.36
CA PHE A 267 -3.96 0.02 5.69
C PHE A 267 -2.86 0.03 6.75
N ILE A 268 -1.77 -0.70 6.52
CA ILE A 268 -0.62 -0.75 7.43
C ILE A 268 -0.09 0.66 7.69
N GLY A 269 0.10 1.48 6.63
CA GLY A 269 0.58 2.85 6.75
C GLY A 269 -0.30 3.71 7.65
N LYS A 270 -1.63 3.63 7.49
CA LYS A 270 -2.58 4.37 8.32
C LYS A 270 -2.63 3.85 9.75
N PHE A 271 -2.67 2.53 9.94
CA PHE A 271 -2.73 1.94 11.28
C PHE A 271 -1.47 2.27 12.11
N GLU A 272 -0.28 2.23 11.50
CA GLU A 272 0.94 2.64 12.20
C GLU A 272 0.93 4.13 12.51
N ARG A 273 0.62 4.99 11.53
CA ARG A 273 0.63 6.45 11.67
C ARG A 273 -0.35 6.95 12.74
N TYR A 274 -1.52 6.35 12.82
CA TYR A 274 -2.56 6.70 13.78
C TYR A 274 -2.55 5.85 15.06
N LYS A 275 -1.54 5.01 15.26
CA LYS A 275 -1.35 4.19 16.45
C LYS A 275 -2.56 3.29 16.75
N VAL A 276 -3.16 2.70 15.72
CA VAL A 276 -4.14 1.63 15.89
C VAL A 276 -3.47 0.50 16.68
N ASP A 277 -4.12 0.01 17.71
CA ASP A 277 -3.54 -1.01 18.61
C ASP A 277 -3.47 -2.37 17.92
N SER A 278 -4.53 -2.76 17.20
CA SER A 278 -4.54 -3.96 16.37
C SER A 278 -5.48 -3.85 15.18
N GLY A 279 -5.13 -4.52 14.08
CA GLY A 279 -5.96 -4.67 12.90
C GLY A 279 -5.95 -6.11 12.40
N MET A 280 -7.13 -6.62 11.99
CA MET A 280 -7.27 -7.97 11.45
C MET A 280 -7.81 -7.92 10.04
N ILE A 281 -7.08 -8.52 9.09
CA ILE A 281 -7.58 -8.70 7.72
C ILE A 281 -8.82 -9.58 7.79
N THR A 282 -9.89 -9.12 7.17
CA THR A 282 -11.10 -9.95 7.03
C THR A 282 -10.84 -11.13 6.13
N TRP A 283 -11.59 -12.16 6.42
CA TRP A 283 -11.81 -13.26 5.55
C TRP A 283 -13.33 -13.43 5.37
N TRP A 284 -13.79 -13.18 4.16
CA TRP A 284 -15.24 -13.05 3.90
C TRP A 284 -15.91 -14.33 3.42
N PHE A 285 -15.19 -15.22 2.77
CA PHE A 285 -15.80 -16.39 2.17
C PHE A 285 -15.37 -17.71 2.79
N VAL A 286 -16.33 -18.39 3.44
CA VAL A 286 -16.32 -19.85 3.52
C VAL A 286 -16.23 -20.35 2.06
N PRO A 287 -15.19 -21.11 1.60
CA PRO A 287 -14.76 -22.29 2.35
C PRO A 287 -13.31 -22.29 2.85
N ASN A 288 -12.61 -21.18 2.94
CA ASN A 288 -11.16 -21.17 3.14
C ASN A 288 -10.69 -20.59 4.50
N PRO A 289 -11.20 -21.04 5.67
CA PRO A 289 -10.64 -20.63 6.95
C PRO A 289 -9.19 -21.13 7.09
N GLY A 290 -8.37 -20.38 7.88
CA GLY A 290 -7.00 -20.80 8.14
C GLY A 290 -5.98 -20.33 7.11
N ARG A 291 -6.38 -19.51 6.10
CA ARG A 291 -5.48 -18.95 5.08
C ARG A 291 -4.93 -17.56 5.43
N LEU A 292 -4.89 -17.20 6.71
CA LEU A 292 -4.32 -15.96 7.22
C LEU A 292 -4.91 -14.70 6.54
N GLY A 293 -6.23 -14.66 6.32
CA GLY A 293 -6.88 -13.53 5.66
C GLY A 293 -6.46 -13.39 4.19
N SER A 294 -6.40 -14.50 3.46
CA SER A 294 -5.97 -14.57 2.04
C SER A 294 -4.48 -14.25 1.80
N LEU A 295 -3.64 -14.32 2.84
CA LEU A 295 -2.18 -14.26 2.65
C LEU A 295 -1.63 -15.57 2.06
N LEU A 296 -2.30 -16.68 2.33
CA LEU A 296 -2.01 -17.96 1.69
C LEU A 296 -2.94 -18.18 0.50
N ALA A 297 -2.36 -18.58 -0.62
CA ALA A 297 -3.09 -18.92 -1.86
C ALA A 297 -3.85 -20.25 -1.75
N THR A 298 -3.29 -21.18 -0.99
CA THR A 298 -3.91 -22.45 -0.59
C THR A 298 -3.69 -22.65 0.90
N ASP A 299 -4.15 -23.75 1.46
CA ASP A 299 -3.98 -24.06 2.89
C ASP A 299 -2.50 -24.13 3.33
N ASN A 300 -1.57 -24.31 2.40
CA ASN A 300 -0.15 -24.52 2.67
C ASN A 300 0.81 -23.77 1.74
N GLU A 301 0.32 -22.93 0.84
CA GLU A 301 1.17 -22.22 -0.13
C GLU A 301 1.01 -20.72 -0.02
N LYS A 302 2.13 -20.02 -0.09
CA LYS A 302 2.24 -18.58 0.07
C LYS A 302 1.69 -17.83 -1.13
N GLY A 303 0.79 -16.87 -0.89
CA GLY A 303 0.41 -15.84 -1.85
C GLY A 303 1.35 -14.63 -1.80
N ALA A 304 1.14 -13.65 -2.68
CA ALA A 304 1.91 -12.41 -2.69
C ALA A 304 1.76 -11.62 -1.37
N GLY A 305 0.56 -11.62 -0.79
CA GLY A 305 0.28 -10.99 0.51
C GLY A 305 1.15 -11.53 1.63
N TRP A 306 1.42 -12.84 1.64
CA TRP A 306 2.27 -13.44 2.64
C TRP A 306 3.68 -12.84 2.67
N TYR A 307 4.28 -12.64 1.50
CA TYR A 307 5.61 -12.03 1.39
C TYR A 307 5.60 -10.56 1.78
N PHE A 308 4.54 -9.83 1.47
CA PHE A 308 4.40 -8.43 1.87
C PHE A 308 4.27 -8.30 3.39
N TYR A 309 3.44 -9.13 4.03
CA TYR A 309 3.32 -9.17 5.49
C TYR A 309 4.56 -9.75 6.17
N LYS A 310 5.34 -10.59 5.48
CA LYS A 310 6.66 -11.01 5.97
C LYS A 310 7.63 -9.82 6.03
N TRP A 311 7.64 -8.96 5.04
CA TRP A 311 8.41 -7.72 5.11
C TRP A 311 7.97 -6.82 6.28
N TYR A 312 6.67 -6.72 6.52
CA TYR A 312 6.15 -5.99 7.66
C TYR A 312 6.52 -6.65 8.99
N GLY A 313 6.42 -7.97 9.10
CA GLY A 313 6.82 -8.74 10.26
C GLY A 313 8.34 -8.68 10.56
N ASP A 314 9.17 -8.42 9.54
CA ASP A 314 10.61 -8.23 9.70
C ASP A 314 10.99 -6.83 10.21
N MET A 315 10.07 -5.89 10.25
CA MET A 315 10.32 -4.53 10.74
C MET A 315 10.49 -4.56 12.26
N THR A 316 11.64 -4.11 12.73
CA THR A 316 11.98 -4.02 14.16
C THR A 316 12.45 -2.59 14.50
N GLY A 317 12.78 -2.34 15.78
CA GLY A 317 13.13 -1.00 16.24
C GLY A 317 11.91 -0.08 16.35
N ASP A 318 12.00 1.10 15.78
CA ASP A 318 10.97 2.13 15.88
C ASP A 318 10.28 2.37 14.54
N MET A 319 8.95 2.31 14.53
CA MET A 319 8.14 2.82 13.42
C MET A 319 8.27 4.33 13.34
N VAL A 320 8.49 4.85 12.14
CA VAL A 320 8.73 6.28 11.90
C VAL A 320 7.69 6.86 10.94
N GLN A 321 7.55 8.19 10.97
CA GLN A 321 6.54 8.90 10.21
C GLN A 321 6.73 8.73 8.70
N VAL A 322 5.69 8.25 8.03
CA VAL A 322 5.54 8.28 6.58
C VAL A 322 4.44 9.27 6.22
N ASN A 323 4.74 10.20 5.31
CA ASN A 323 3.77 11.14 4.78
C ASN A 323 3.45 10.76 3.34
N PRO A 324 2.23 10.24 3.08
CA PRO A 324 1.75 9.97 1.74
C PRO A 324 1.41 11.28 1.00
N PRO A 325 1.19 11.24 -0.33
CA PRO A 325 0.77 12.41 -1.10
C PRO A 325 -0.51 13.04 -0.58
N ASN A 326 -1.44 12.21 -0.13
CA ASN A 326 -2.68 12.63 0.50
C ASN A 326 -3.18 11.52 1.43
N ASP A 327 -3.24 11.81 2.73
CA ASP A 327 -3.59 10.84 3.77
C ASP A 327 -5.06 10.38 3.73
N ASP A 328 -5.96 11.21 3.21
CA ASP A 328 -7.39 10.87 3.08
C ASP A 328 -7.76 10.23 1.73
N SER A 329 -6.76 10.02 0.86
CA SER A 329 -6.98 9.42 -0.46
C SER A 329 -6.72 7.91 -0.46
N LYS A 330 -7.07 7.28 -1.58
CA LYS A 330 -6.73 5.90 -1.91
C LYS A 330 -5.40 5.73 -2.64
N LEU A 331 -4.60 6.79 -2.76
CA LEU A 331 -3.31 6.77 -3.44
C LEU A 331 -2.27 5.93 -2.68
N VAL A 332 -1.05 5.93 -3.19
CA VAL A 332 0.10 5.24 -2.59
C VAL A 332 0.33 5.66 -1.13
N ASP A 333 0.58 4.68 -0.27
CA ASP A 333 0.88 4.88 1.15
C ASP A 333 1.81 3.76 1.63
N GLY A 334 2.31 3.83 2.87
CA GLY A 334 3.19 2.81 3.41
C GLY A 334 3.62 3.06 4.85
N ALA A 335 4.46 2.17 5.35
CA ALA A 335 5.03 2.22 6.69
C ALA A 335 6.54 2.02 6.66
N ALA A 336 7.25 2.70 7.55
CA ALA A 336 8.71 2.60 7.65
C ALA A 336 9.15 2.39 9.09
N CYS A 337 10.29 1.70 9.26
CA CYS A 337 10.96 1.57 10.54
C CYS A 337 12.43 1.91 10.45
N VAL A 338 13.00 2.28 11.59
CA VAL A 338 14.43 2.46 11.82
C VAL A 338 14.85 1.53 12.96
N ASP A 339 15.76 0.61 12.69
CA ASP A 339 16.36 -0.22 13.73
C ASP A 339 17.81 0.18 13.95
N SER A 340 18.05 0.91 15.03
CA SER A 340 19.40 1.35 15.39
C SER A 340 20.29 0.22 15.96
N ALA A 341 19.69 -0.85 16.46
CA ALA A 341 20.42 -2.00 16.99
C ALA A 341 20.92 -2.92 15.86
N GLN A 342 20.12 -3.10 14.82
CA GLN A 342 20.46 -3.89 13.64
C GLN A 342 20.98 -3.02 12.48
N GLN A 343 20.96 -1.69 12.63
CA GLN A 343 21.50 -0.69 11.70
C GLN A 343 20.88 -0.74 10.29
N TYR A 344 19.54 -0.71 10.22
CA TYR A 344 18.83 -0.63 8.95
C TYR A 344 17.62 0.31 9.00
N ILE A 345 17.15 0.71 7.81
CA ILE A 345 15.86 1.34 7.57
C ILE A 345 15.09 0.42 6.62
N SER A 346 13.84 0.10 6.94
CA SER A 346 12.94 -0.63 6.03
C SER A 346 11.69 0.20 5.79
N PHE A 347 11.33 0.35 4.52
CA PHE A 347 10.14 1.07 4.08
C PHE A 347 9.35 0.19 3.12
N ILE A 348 8.14 -0.21 3.51
CA ILE A 348 7.18 -0.94 2.67
C ILE A 348 6.08 -0.01 2.21
N PHE A 349 5.68 -0.08 0.94
CA PHE A 349 4.68 0.80 0.35
C PHE A 349 4.00 0.19 -0.87
N GLY A 350 2.89 0.80 -1.28
CA GLY A 350 2.12 0.38 -2.45
C GLY A 350 0.82 1.16 -2.57
N GLY A 351 0.03 0.83 -3.57
CA GLY A 351 -1.25 1.46 -3.86
C GLY A 351 -1.32 2.11 -5.23
N PRO A 352 -2.50 2.61 -5.64
CA PRO A 352 -2.70 3.24 -6.94
C PRO A 352 -1.71 4.38 -7.20
N ASN A 353 -1.08 4.34 -8.36
CA ASN A 353 -0.10 5.31 -8.84
C ASN A 353 -0.11 5.37 -10.36
N ASP A 354 0.59 6.33 -10.95
CA ASP A 354 0.67 6.58 -12.39
C ASP A 354 1.82 5.87 -13.12
N GLY A 355 2.38 4.83 -12.50
CA GLY A 355 3.54 4.10 -13.03
C GLY A 355 4.86 4.61 -12.47
N SER A 356 4.83 5.62 -11.59
CA SER A 356 6.01 6.16 -10.92
C SER A 356 5.76 6.42 -9.44
N ILE A 357 6.78 6.23 -8.61
CA ILE A 357 6.76 6.58 -7.17
C ILE A 357 8.11 7.19 -6.83
N ASN A 358 8.10 8.31 -6.13
CA ASN A 358 9.31 8.90 -5.58
C ASN A 358 9.30 8.79 -4.05
N ALA A 359 10.28 8.07 -3.49
CA ALA A 359 10.48 7.91 -2.06
C ALA A 359 11.59 8.86 -1.58
N ILE A 360 11.24 9.78 -0.69
CA ILE A 360 12.17 10.72 -0.06
C ILE A 360 12.40 10.27 1.39
N ILE A 361 13.61 9.86 1.72
CA ILE A 361 14.00 9.42 3.07
C ILE A 361 14.81 10.56 3.71
N LYS A 362 14.32 11.12 4.80
CA LYS A 362 14.90 12.27 5.49
C LYS A 362 15.43 11.88 6.87
N ASN A 363 16.35 12.73 7.38
CA ASN A 363 16.93 12.56 8.71
C ASN A 363 17.53 11.17 8.91
N ILE A 364 18.29 10.74 7.88
CA ILE A 364 18.91 9.42 7.85
C ILE A 364 19.88 9.28 9.02
N PRO A 365 19.76 8.23 9.85
CA PRO A 365 20.62 8.02 11.02
C PRO A 365 22.10 7.89 10.66
N SER A 366 22.96 8.36 11.54
CA SER A 366 24.41 8.38 11.34
C SER A 366 25.06 6.99 11.15
N PHE A 367 24.41 5.93 11.59
CA PHE A 367 24.92 4.57 11.39
C PHE A 367 24.87 4.12 9.91
N ILE A 368 24.11 4.81 9.06
CA ILE A 368 24.12 4.57 7.60
C ILE A 368 25.39 5.15 6.95
N GLY A 369 25.97 6.19 7.54
CA GLY A 369 27.17 6.84 6.99
C GLY A 369 26.91 7.82 5.86
N SER A 370 27.94 8.13 5.09
CA SER A 370 27.90 9.04 3.94
C SER A 370 27.41 8.36 2.65
N VAL A 371 27.42 7.02 2.62
CA VAL A 371 26.95 6.18 1.52
C VAL A 371 26.01 5.13 2.07
N ALA A 372 24.84 5.00 1.46
CA ALA A 372 23.81 4.02 1.78
C ALA A 372 23.77 2.93 0.71
N ASN A 373 23.73 1.65 1.10
CA ASN A 373 23.29 0.57 0.22
C ASN A 373 21.76 0.56 0.21
N VAL A 374 21.18 0.72 -0.95
CA VAL A 374 19.72 0.77 -1.17
C VAL A 374 19.31 -0.42 -2.01
N LYS A 375 18.58 -1.34 -1.41
CA LYS A 375 17.94 -2.46 -2.09
C LYS A 375 16.46 -2.18 -2.28
N VAL A 376 15.97 -2.27 -3.51
CA VAL A 376 14.55 -2.13 -3.85
C VAL A 376 14.02 -3.46 -4.34
N GLU A 377 12.92 -3.89 -3.73
CA GLU A 377 12.27 -5.16 -4.04
C GLU A 377 10.80 -4.92 -4.37
N LYS A 378 10.24 -5.81 -5.18
CA LYS A 378 8.85 -5.79 -5.62
C LYS A 378 8.22 -7.16 -5.41
N ILE A 379 6.98 -7.19 -4.96
CA ILE A 379 6.13 -8.37 -4.96
C ILE A 379 4.92 -8.13 -5.84
N ASP A 380 4.81 -8.89 -6.92
CA ASP A 380 3.69 -8.81 -7.85
C ASP A 380 2.49 -9.62 -7.35
N TRP A 381 1.28 -9.09 -7.58
CA TRP A 381 0.03 -9.74 -7.22
C TRP A 381 -0.83 -9.98 -8.46
N LYS A 382 -1.44 -11.16 -8.56
CA LYS A 382 -2.37 -11.54 -9.63
C LYS A 382 -3.78 -11.77 -9.10
N SER A 383 -3.90 -12.56 -8.03
CA SER A 383 -5.16 -12.79 -7.31
C SER A 383 -4.85 -13.38 -5.93
N LYS A 384 -5.84 -13.40 -5.04
CA LYS A 384 -5.75 -13.98 -3.70
C LYS A 384 -5.46 -15.49 -3.69
N ASP A 385 -5.85 -16.21 -4.75
CA ASP A 385 -5.64 -17.66 -4.87
C ASP A 385 -4.42 -18.03 -5.74
N THR A 386 -3.58 -17.05 -6.10
CA THR A 386 -2.37 -17.29 -6.90
C THR A 386 -1.16 -17.49 -6.00
N VAL A 387 -0.53 -18.66 -6.12
CA VAL A 387 0.76 -18.95 -5.47
C VAL A 387 1.83 -18.00 -5.99
N SER A 388 2.62 -17.45 -5.08
CA SER A 388 3.71 -16.52 -5.41
C SER A 388 5.07 -17.18 -5.20
N ASN A 389 6.00 -16.90 -6.12
CA ASN A 389 7.40 -17.31 -5.99
C ASN A 389 8.25 -16.39 -5.09
N GLY A 390 7.64 -15.36 -4.52
CA GLY A 390 8.31 -14.37 -3.68
C GLY A 390 8.69 -13.08 -4.42
N PRO A 391 9.35 -12.16 -3.72
CA PRO A 391 9.73 -10.88 -4.26
C PRO A 391 10.90 -10.96 -5.25
N ASN A 392 10.93 -10.01 -6.18
CA ASN A 392 12.05 -9.79 -7.07
C ASN A 392 12.81 -8.53 -6.64
N THR A 393 14.14 -8.56 -6.73
CA THR A 393 14.97 -7.36 -6.58
C THR A 393 14.88 -6.54 -7.86
N ILE A 394 14.43 -5.28 -7.76
CA ILE A 394 14.43 -4.33 -8.89
C ILE A 394 15.86 -3.85 -9.10
N PHE A 395 16.49 -3.36 -8.04
CA PHE A 395 17.91 -3.03 -8.02
C PHE A 395 18.47 -3.05 -6.60
N GLU A 396 19.81 -3.09 -6.52
CA GLU A 396 20.58 -2.86 -5.31
C GLU A 396 21.79 -2.00 -5.69
N LYS A 397 21.89 -0.77 -5.12
CA LYS A 397 22.91 0.23 -5.50
C LYS A 397 23.36 1.04 -4.27
N ASN A 398 24.57 1.58 -4.35
CA ASN A 398 25.07 2.55 -3.39
C ASN A 398 24.62 3.97 -3.77
N TYR A 399 24.11 4.72 -2.81
CA TYR A 399 23.67 6.11 -2.97
C TYR A 399 24.44 7.01 -2.00
N ARG A 400 24.87 8.17 -2.46
CA ARG A 400 25.40 9.21 -1.58
C ARG A 400 24.30 9.84 -0.74
N VAL A 401 24.47 9.88 0.56
CA VAL A 401 23.56 10.56 1.49
C VAL A 401 23.87 12.06 1.47
N ASN A 402 22.95 12.88 0.99
CA ASN A 402 23.11 14.33 0.91
C ASN A 402 22.31 15.02 2.01
N ASN A 403 23.00 15.73 2.91
CA ASN A 403 22.36 16.45 4.03
C ASN A 403 21.39 15.58 4.83
N GLY A 404 21.72 14.30 5.05
CA GLY A 404 20.85 13.35 5.76
C GLY A 404 19.63 12.91 4.98
N GLN A 405 19.64 13.01 3.63
CA GLN A 405 18.51 12.68 2.78
C GLN A 405 18.92 11.79 1.60
N LEU A 406 17.98 10.92 1.20
CA LEU A 406 17.99 10.16 -0.06
C LEU A 406 16.70 10.44 -0.84
N SER A 407 16.79 10.42 -2.17
CA SER A 407 15.64 10.41 -3.08
C SER A 407 15.76 9.22 -4.01
N ILE A 408 14.75 8.37 -4.01
CA ILE A 408 14.73 7.10 -4.74
C ILE A 408 13.51 7.12 -5.67
N ALA A 409 13.75 7.29 -6.96
CA ALA A 409 12.72 7.28 -7.98
C ALA A 409 12.53 5.87 -8.51
N LEU A 410 11.27 5.44 -8.59
CA LEU A 410 10.85 4.16 -9.15
C LEU A 410 9.93 4.40 -10.34
N THR A 411 10.19 3.71 -11.44
CA THR A 411 9.36 3.70 -12.65
C THR A 411 8.83 2.28 -12.89
N GLY A 412 7.83 2.12 -13.75
CA GLY A 412 7.20 0.83 -14.00
C GLY A 412 6.45 0.27 -12.79
N THR A 413 6.07 1.13 -11.85
CA THR A 413 5.27 0.74 -10.68
C THR A 413 3.81 0.54 -11.05
N ASN A 414 3.07 -0.21 -10.23
CA ASN A 414 1.62 -0.39 -10.40
C ASN A 414 0.92 -0.49 -9.04
N GLY A 415 -0.39 -0.27 -9.04
CA GLY A 415 -1.18 -0.19 -7.81
C GLY A 415 -1.45 -1.51 -7.09
N ASN A 416 -1.23 -2.65 -7.74
CA ASN A 416 -1.50 -3.97 -7.15
C ASN A 416 -0.29 -4.54 -6.41
N SER A 417 0.91 -4.19 -6.87
CA SER A 417 2.18 -4.66 -6.31
C SER A 417 2.52 -3.95 -5.01
N GLY A 418 3.31 -4.63 -4.18
CA GLY A 418 3.98 -4.04 -3.03
C GLY A 418 5.46 -3.87 -3.29
N TYR A 419 6.02 -2.88 -2.65
CA TYR A 419 7.43 -2.51 -2.78
C TYR A 419 8.08 -2.45 -1.41
N ARG A 420 9.39 -2.76 -1.35
CA ARG A 420 10.21 -2.52 -0.19
C ARG A 420 11.49 -1.78 -0.60
N ILE A 421 11.82 -0.72 0.11
CA ILE A 421 13.15 -0.12 0.13
C ILE A 421 13.82 -0.54 1.43
N TYR A 422 14.96 -1.20 1.32
CA TYR A 422 15.77 -1.64 2.46
C TYR A 422 17.13 -0.93 2.38
N ILE A 423 17.50 -0.22 3.44
CA ILE A 423 18.67 0.65 3.47
C ILE A 423 19.59 0.22 4.60
N THR A 424 20.87 0.01 4.26
CA THR A 424 21.96 -0.25 5.21
C THR A 424 23.14 0.66 4.89
N GLN A 425 24.21 0.60 5.70
CA GLN A 425 25.44 1.28 5.35
C GLN A 425 26.00 0.74 4.03
N GLY A 426 26.38 1.65 3.14
CA GLY A 426 26.96 1.33 1.84
C GLY A 426 28.48 1.30 1.84
N ASP A 427 29.06 0.92 0.70
CA ASP A 427 30.52 0.93 0.48
C ASP A 427 30.95 2.28 -0.09
N GLU A 428 31.71 3.05 0.71
CA GLU A 428 32.26 4.36 0.33
C GLU A 428 33.30 4.28 -0.80
N ASN A 429 33.87 3.10 -1.05
CA ASN A 429 34.84 2.86 -2.11
C ASN A 429 34.23 2.30 -3.40
N SER A 430 32.90 2.14 -3.46
CA SER A 430 32.21 1.67 -4.66
C SER A 430 32.44 2.66 -5.82
N GLU A 431 32.74 2.14 -7.00
CA GLU A 431 32.89 2.95 -8.22
C GLU A 431 31.53 3.43 -8.76
N ASP A 432 30.41 2.78 -8.37
CA ASP A 432 29.05 3.02 -8.86
C ASP A 432 28.15 3.70 -7.79
N ILE A 433 28.65 4.71 -7.10
CA ILE A 433 27.84 5.47 -6.15
C ILE A 433 26.91 6.43 -6.92
N VAL A 434 25.61 6.27 -6.74
CA VAL A 434 24.61 7.21 -7.27
C VAL A 434 24.67 8.50 -6.46
N ASP A 435 25.03 9.61 -7.09
CA ASP A 435 25.10 10.93 -6.46
C ASP A 435 23.84 11.74 -6.76
N PRO A 436 22.94 11.97 -5.77
CA PRO A 436 21.73 12.74 -5.97
C PRO A 436 21.97 14.25 -6.15
N SER A 437 23.22 14.75 -6.02
CA SER A 437 23.59 16.16 -6.27
C SER A 437 23.98 16.43 -7.72
N GLU A 438 24.30 15.42 -8.51
CA GLU A 438 24.34 15.59 -9.95
C GLU A 438 22.90 15.86 -10.42
N PRO A 439 22.66 16.92 -11.21
CA PRO A 439 21.41 17.00 -11.96
C PRO A 439 21.32 15.65 -12.67
N SER A 440 20.22 14.92 -12.42
CA SER A 440 19.98 13.61 -13.03
C SER A 440 20.65 13.62 -14.40
N THR A 441 21.67 12.75 -14.63
CA THR A 441 22.13 12.46 -16.00
C THR A 441 20.88 12.46 -16.84
N PRO A 442 20.83 13.19 -17.96
CA PRO A 442 19.62 13.31 -18.77
C PRO A 442 18.98 11.94 -18.72
N THR A 443 17.74 11.87 -18.23
CA THR A 443 17.08 10.58 -17.99
C THR A 443 17.40 9.76 -19.21
N GLU A 444 17.73 8.50 -19.09
CA GLU A 444 18.19 7.59 -20.17
C GLU A 444 17.43 7.82 -21.51
N PHE A 445 16.35 8.56 -21.44
CA PHE A 445 15.42 8.90 -22.50
C PHE A 445 15.44 10.39 -22.91
N GLU A 446 16.31 11.24 -22.37
CA GLU A 446 16.44 12.64 -22.83
C GLU A 446 17.63 12.79 -23.79
N GLY A 447 17.38 13.45 -24.90
CA GLY A 447 18.40 13.66 -25.93
C GLY A 447 17.89 13.43 -27.33
N LYS A 448 18.81 13.17 -28.23
CA LYS A 448 18.53 12.95 -29.67
C LYS A 448 18.70 11.47 -30.02
N PHE A 449 17.65 10.85 -30.54
CA PHE A 449 17.60 9.41 -30.80
C PHE A 449 17.03 9.05 -32.16
N LYS A 450 17.41 7.87 -32.66
CA LYS A 450 16.58 7.05 -33.52
C LYS A 450 15.74 6.12 -32.66
N ILE A 451 14.49 5.92 -33.04
CA ILE A 451 13.53 5.06 -32.32
C ILE A 451 13.31 3.82 -33.21
N ILE A 452 13.82 2.67 -32.79
CA ILE A 452 13.85 1.45 -33.60
C ILE A 452 12.84 0.44 -33.08
N ASN A 453 11.94 -0.02 -33.95
CA ASN A 453 10.94 -1.03 -33.60
C ASN A 453 11.58 -2.39 -33.33
N ARG A 454 11.20 -3.06 -32.25
CA ARG A 454 11.76 -4.38 -31.85
C ARG A 454 11.46 -5.47 -32.87
N GLN A 455 10.26 -5.48 -33.45
CA GLN A 455 9.81 -6.54 -34.35
C GLN A 455 10.43 -6.43 -35.74
N SER A 456 10.42 -5.22 -36.31
CA SER A 456 10.85 -4.98 -37.71
C SER A 456 12.32 -4.57 -37.84
N GLY A 457 12.93 -4.06 -36.77
CA GLY A 457 14.26 -3.43 -36.81
C GLY A 457 14.28 -2.11 -37.54
N LYS A 458 13.13 -1.53 -37.89
CA LYS A 458 13.00 -0.29 -38.65
C LYS A 458 12.87 0.95 -37.76
N ALA A 459 13.28 2.10 -38.31
CA ALA A 459 13.21 3.38 -37.62
C ALA A 459 11.83 4.03 -37.73
N LEU A 460 11.37 4.65 -36.66
CA LEU A 460 10.24 5.57 -36.64
C LEU A 460 10.62 6.82 -37.44
N GLY A 461 9.83 7.18 -38.43
CA GLY A 461 10.14 8.30 -39.31
C GLY A 461 8.89 8.94 -39.91
N ILE A 462 9.11 10.01 -40.66
CA ILE A 462 8.04 10.76 -41.31
C ILE A 462 7.95 10.38 -42.77
N ASN A 463 6.73 10.12 -43.23
CA ASN A 463 6.46 9.77 -44.61
C ASN A 463 6.93 10.88 -45.55
N ALA A 464 7.72 10.49 -46.57
CA ALA A 464 8.29 11.37 -47.60
C ALA A 464 9.09 12.59 -47.06
N ASP A 465 9.68 12.46 -45.85
CA ASP A 465 10.43 13.52 -45.16
C ASP A 465 9.63 14.84 -45.01
N SER A 466 8.31 14.76 -44.94
CA SER A 466 7.40 15.91 -44.87
C SER A 466 7.61 16.70 -43.58
N THR A 467 7.50 18.04 -43.70
CA THR A 467 7.56 18.96 -42.51
C THR A 467 6.22 19.62 -42.21
N SER A 468 5.14 19.22 -42.91
CA SER A 468 3.82 19.81 -42.73
C SER A 468 3.07 19.22 -41.53
N ASN A 469 2.20 20.03 -40.90
CA ASN A 469 1.23 19.51 -39.92
C ASN A 469 0.37 18.42 -40.57
N GLY A 470 0.11 17.35 -39.82
CA GLY A 470 -0.63 16.19 -40.30
C GLY A 470 0.20 15.20 -41.12
N ALA A 471 1.51 15.42 -41.26
CA ALA A 471 2.35 14.44 -41.97
C ALA A 471 2.40 13.13 -41.18
N ASN A 472 2.16 12.03 -41.89
CA ASN A 472 2.03 10.72 -41.32
C ASN A 472 3.34 10.17 -40.79
N VAL A 473 3.27 9.49 -39.63
CA VAL A 473 4.40 8.75 -39.03
C VAL A 473 4.33 7.30 -39.50
N ILE A 474 5.47 6.79 -39.95
CA ILE A 474 5.63 5.45 -40.50
C ILE A 474 6.87 4.78 -39.91
N GLN A 475 7.00 3.47 -40.08
CA GLN A 475 8.31 2.84 -39.98
C GLN A 475 9.00 2.75 -41.34
N TRP A 476 10.31 2.89 -41.34
CA TRP A 476 11.14 2.75 -42.57
C TRP A 476 12.53 2.23 -42.21
N THR A 477 13.17 1.54 -43.15
CA THR A 477 14.58 1.14 -43.01
C THR A 477 15.42 2.37 -42.63
N ASP A 478 16.28 2.25 -41.61
CA ASP A 478 17.16 3.34 -41.16
C ASP A 478 18.05 3.81 -42.29
N ASN A 479 17.89 5.06 -42.69
CA ASN A 479 18.64 5.71 -43.77
C ASN A 479 19.48 6.89 -43.29
N GLY A 480 19.52 7.13 -41.96
CA GLY A 480 20.32 8.19 -41.33
C GLY A 480 19.77 9.60 -41.45
N LYS A 481 18.60 9.80 -42.09
CA LYS A 481 18.01 11.13 -42.29
C LYS A 481 17.47 11.73 -40.99
N THR A 482 17.40 13.06 -40.94
CA THR A 482 16.84 13.80 -39.81
C THR A 482 15.33 13.57 -39.60
N SER A 483 14.61 13.13 -40.64
CA SER A 483 13.21 12.71 -40.56
C SER A 483 12.98 11.44 -39.75
N GLN A 484 14.05 10.67 -39.48
CA GLN A 484 14.05 9.49 -38.59
C GLN A 484 14.73 9.76 -37.23
N GLN A 485 15.03 11.01 -36.92
CA GLN A 485 15.68 11.43 -35.69
C GLN A 485 14.70 12.26 -34.86
N TRP A 486 14.70 12.00 -33.55
CA TRP A 486 13.76 12.59 -32.61
C TRP A 486 14.49 13.13 -31.39
N VAL A 487 14.14 14.33 -30.99
CA VAL A 487 14.56 14.88 -29.68
C VAL A 487 13.49 14.52 -28.67
N ILE A 488 13.89 13.81 -27.62
CA ILE A 488 13.05 13.46 -26.50
C ILE A 488 13.44 14.35 -25.33
N SER A 489 12.46 15.01 -24.71
CA SER A 489 12.64 15.86 -23.52
C SER A 489 11.56 15.58 -22.50
N LYS A 490 11.92 15.59 -21.21
CA LYS A 490 10.96 15.44 -20.11
C LYS A 490 10.20 16.73 -19.90
N GLU A 491 8.90 16.64 -19.85
CA GLU A 491 7.96 17.73 -19.55
C GLU A 491 7.13 17.37 -18.30
N ILE A 492 6.27 18.29 -17.84
CA ILE A 492 5.42 18.08 -16.64
C ILE A 492 4.46 16.89 -16.84
N ASP A 493 3.88 16.79 -18.04
CA ASP A 493 2.84 15.81 -18.35
C ASP A 493 3.35 14.54 -19.05
N GLY A 494 4.67 14.32 -19.14
CA GLY A 494 5.27 13.19 -19.84
C GLY A 494 6.52 13.55 -20.61
N TYR A 495 6.84 12.79 -21.66
CA TYR A 495 7.94 13.10 -22.57
C TYR A 495 7.38 13.72 -23.84
N LYS A 496 7.98 14.80 -24.26
CA LYS A 496 7.76 15.39 -25.59
C LYS A 496 8.73 14.76 -26.57
N ILE A 497 8.24 14.38 -27.75
CA ILE A 497 9.01 13.72 -28.79
C ILE A 497 8.92 14.60 -30.03
N ILE A 498 10.00 15.35 -30.34
CA ILE A 498 10.05 16.31 -31.45
C ILE A 498 10.87 15.74 -32.58
N ASN A 499 10.31 15.74 -33.80
CA ASN A 499 11.06 15.33 -34.96
C ASN A 499 12.13 16.37 -35.35
N VAL A 500 13.36 15.93 -35.59
CA VAL A 500 14.50 16.82 -35.90
C VAL A 500 14.34 17.55 -37.25
N ASN A 501 13.75 16.90 -38.26
CA ASN A 501 13.55 17.48 -39.58
C ASN A 501 12.43 18.52 -39.62
N ALA A 502 11.33 18.21 -38.97
CA ALA A 502 10.10 19.01 -39.04
C ALA A 502 9.98 20.02 -37.91
N ASN A 503 10.71 19.85 -36.80
CA ASN A 503 10.54 20.59 -35.54
C ASN A 503 9.08 20.57 -35.04
N LYS A 504 8.44 19.40 -35.08
CA LYS A 504 7.05 19.15 -34.70
C LYS A 504 6.95 17.98 -33.77
N ALA A 505 5.92 18.02 -32.89
CA ALA A 505 5.65 16.99 -31.90
C ALA A 505 5.01 15.75 -32.54
N LEU A 506 5.35 14.58 -31.99
CA LEU A 506 4.64 13.33 -32.21
C LEU A 506 3.26 13.42 -31.59
N ASP A 507 2.22 13.25 -32.37
CA ASP A 507 0.83 13.62 -32.04
C ASP A 507 -0.15 12.49 -32.40
N VAL A 508 -1.15 12.28 -31.57
CA VAL A 508 -2.28 11.42 -31.91
C VAL A 508 -3.37 12.24 -32.57
N ASP A 509 -3.66 11.94 -33.83
CA ASP A 509 -4.62 12.69 -34.65
C ASP A 509 -5.96 12.91 -33.97
N ASN A 510 -6.43 14.16 -33.98
CA ASN A 510 -7.71 14.58 -33.40
C ASN A 510 -7.90 14.16 -31.94
N SER A 511 -6.83 14.01 -31.16
CA SER A 511 -6.86 13.53 -29.78
C SER A 511 -7.66 12.24 -29.61
N SER A 512 -7.58 11.32 -30.55
CA SER A 512 -8.34 10.08 -30.60
C SER A 512 -8.12 9.24 -29.32
N MET A 513 -9.21 8.71 -28.78
CA MET A 513 -9.21 7.78 -27.62
C MET A 513 -9.36 6.31 -28.06
N LYS A 514 -9.41 6.04 -29.38
CA LYS A 514 -9.72 4.70 -29.91
C LYS A 514 -8.48 3.97 -30.39
N ASP A 515 -8.56 2.64 -30.40
CA ASP A 515 -7.60 1.81 -31.14
C ASP A 515 -7.64 2.16 -32.62
N GLY A 516 -6.48 2.19 -33.27
CA GLY A 516 -6.32 2.61 -34.64
C GLY A 516 -6.26 4.14 -34.85
N GLY A 517 -6.23 4.94 -33.76
CA GLY A 517 -6.00 6.39 -33.87
C GLY A 517 -4.64 6.64 -34.50
N ASN A 518 -4.62 7.43 -35.57
CA ASN A 518 -3.40 7.67 -36.35
C ASN A 518 -2.36 8.47 -35.57
N VAL A 519 -1.08 8.16 -35.74
CA VAL A 519 0.05 8.95 -35.21
C VAL A 519 0.66 9.76 -36.34
N LEU A 520 0.82 11.05 -36.10
CA LEU A 520 1.32 12.03 -37.08
C LEU A 520 2.23 13.05 -36.37
N ILE A 521 2.71 14.03 -37.11
CA ILE A 521 3.40 15.19 -36.52
C ILE A 521 2.53 16.43 -36.58
N TRP A 522 2.56 17.24 -35.54
CA TRP A 522 1.85 18.51 -35.44
C TRP A 522 2.67 19.57 -34.72
N ASP A 523 2.34 20.86 -34.92
CA ASP A 523 2.93 21.91 -34.11
C ASP A 523 2.71 21.63 -32.63
N ASP A 524 3.73 21.89 -31.83
CA ASP A 524 3.61 21.77 -30.37
C ASP A 524 2.53 22.74 -29.86
N ASN A 525 1.45 22.20 -29.36
CA ASN A 525 0.26 22.96 -28.95
C ASN A 525 -0.07 22.78 -27.45
N GLY A 526 0.73 22.01 -26.70
CA GLY A 526 0.55 21.75 -25.26
C GLY A 526 -0.67 20.90 -24.91
N GLN A 527 -1.29 20.20 -25.87
CA GLN A 527 -2.42 19.30 -25.58
C GLN A 527 -1.93 17.90 -25.18
N LEU A 528 -2.73 17.18 -24.39
CA LEU A 528 -2.38 15.88 -23.81
C LEU A 528 -2.22 14.73 -24.82
N ASN A 529 -2.59 14.92 -26.09
CA ASN A 529 -2.36 13.96 -27.17
C ASN A 529 -0.93 13.99 -27.74
N GLN A 530 -0.07 14.91 -27.28
CA GLN A 530 1.33 15.06 -27.71
C GLN A 530 2.36 14.55 -26.69
N PRO A 531 2.14 14.59 -25.35
CA PRO A 531 3.06 13.97 -24.42
C PRO A 531 2.85 12.45 -24.33
N TRP A 532 3.96 11.75 -24.05
CA TRP A 532 4.06 10.30 -24.01
C TRP A 532 4.74 9.84 -22.72
N ASN A 533 4.22 8.82 -22.07
CA ASN A 533 4.93 8.09 -21.04
C ASN A 533 5.90 7.11 -21.70
N ILE A 534 7.10 6.98 -21.16
CA ILE A 534 8.06 5.96 -21.58
C ILE A 534 8.04 4.85 -20.52
N ILE A 535 7.72 3.64 -20.96
CA ILE A 535 7.59 2.45 -20.12
C ILE A 535 8.73 1.50 -20.46
N GLU A 536 9.62 1.24 -19.51
CA GLU A 536 10.69 0.25 -19.67
C GLU A 536 10.13 -1.17 -19.67
N ILE A 537 10.55 -2.00 -20.64
CA ILE A 537 10.06 -3.37 -20.78
C ILE A 537 11.16 -4.39 -20.41
N GLY A 538 12.41 -3.96 -20.37
CA GLY A 538 13.60 -4.79 -20.21
C GLY A 538 14.34 -5.04 -21.52
N ASP A 539 15.55 -5.59 -21.45
CA ASP A 539 16.42 -5.87 -22.61
C ASP A 539 16.71 -4.62 -23.48
N ASP A 540 16.80 -3.42 -22.88
CA ASP A 540 16.94 -2.10 -23.53
C ASP A 540 15.73 -1.69 -24.40
N TYR A 541 14.57 -2.31 -24.25
CA TYR A 541 13.35 -1.93 -24.94
C TYR A 541 12.37 -1.16 -24.06
N ILE A 542 11.65 -0.24 -24.71
CA ILE A 542 10.63 0.61 -24.10
C ILE A 542 9.33 0.54 -24.90
N SER A 543 8.23 0.97 -24.32
CA SER A 543 6.99 1.34 -25.01
C SER A 543 6.68 2.81 -24.77
N PHE A 544 6.00 3.45 -25.72
CA PHE A 544 5.48 4.80 -25.59
C PHE A 544 3.97 4.73 -25.43
N GLU A 545 3.47 5.24 -24.30
CA GLU A 545 2.04 5.35 -24.00
C GLU A 545 1.59 6.80 -24.13
N ASN A 546 0.56 7.06 -24.91
CA ASN A 546 0.03 8.41 -25.03
C ASN A 546 -0.68 8.84 -23.74
N VAL A 547 -0.35 10.02 -23.21
CA VAL A 547 -0.89 10.51 -21.93
C VAL A 547 -2.39 10.72 -21.98
N ASN A 548 -2.96 11.15 -23.12
CA ASN A 548 -4.39 11.37 -23.25
C ASN A 548 -5.19 10.07 -23.33
N SER A 549 -4.74 9.10 -24.12
CA SER A 549 -5.52 7.90 -24.46
C SER A 549 -5.15 6.66 -23.64
N GLY A 550 -3.96 6.63 -23.01
CA GLY A 550 -3.40 5.43 -22.37
C GLY A 550 -3.06 4.30 -23.35
N LYS A 551 -2.83 4.63 -24.64
CA LYS A 551 -2.54 3.64 -25.68
C LYS A 551 -1.10 3.72 -26.15
N MET A 552 -0.58 2.57 -26.61
CA MET A 552 0.80 2.40 -27.06
C MET A 552 0.99 2.82 -28.52
N ILE A 553 2.16 3.38 -28.84
CA ILE A 553 2.58 3.50 -30.25
C ILE A 553 2.75 2.08 -30.82
N ASP A 554 2.08 1.84 -31.94
CA ASP A 554 1.94 0.52 -32.55
C ASP A 554 2.24 0.57 -34.06
N VAL A 555 3.01 -0.38 -34.58
CA VAL A 555 3.15 -0.57 -36.03
C VAL A 555 1.95 -1.38 -36.51
N ASP A 556 1.13 -0.77 -37.36
CA ASP A 556 -0.12 -1.33 -37.86
C ASP A 556 0.06 -2.75 -38.42
N ASN A 557 -0.86 -3.64 -38.01
CA ASN A 557 -0.88 -5.05 -38.39
C ASN A 557 0.44 -5.80 -38.12
N SER A 558 1.27 -5.34 -37.20
CA SER A 558 2.61 -5.89 -36.92
C SER A 558 3.46 -6.04 -38.19
N SER A 559 3.33 -5.11 -39.12
CA SER A 559 3.99 -5.13 -40.44
C SER A 559 5.52 -5.07 -40.29
N LEU A 560 6.21 -5.75 -41.22
CA LEU A 560 7.68 -5.69 -41.36
C LEU A 560 8.11 -4.82 -42.53
N GLU A 561 7.19 -4.22 -43.28
CA GLU A 561 7.46 -3.52 -44.51
C GLU A 561 7.82 -2.05 -44.29
N ASP A 562 8.61 -1.47 -45.21
CA ASP A 562 8.85 -0.03 -45.30
C ASP A 562 7.54 0.70 -45.64
N GLY A 563 7.29 1.81 -44.97
CA GLY A 563 6.08 2.61 -45.15
C GLY A 563 4.87 2.11 -44.36
N ALA A 564 5.00 1.07 -43.53
CA ALA A 564 3.92 0.66 -42.67
C ALA A 564 3.54 1.78 -41.72
N ASN A 565 2.23 1.96 -41.56
CA ASN A 565 1.66 3.00 -40.72
C ASN A 565 2.00 2.81 -39.26
N VAL A 566 2.13 3.90 -38.54
CA VAL A 566 2.22 3.91 -37.09
C VAL A 566 0.95 4.57 -36.53
N LEU A 567 0.34 3.90 -35.58
CA LEU A 567 -0.91 4.30 -34.97
C LEU A 567 -0.85 4.07 -33.45
N GLN A 568 -1.90 4.37 -32.74
CA GLN A 568 -2.02 3.97 -31.33
C GLN A 568 -2.94 2.76 -31.19
N TRP A 569 -2.59 1.85 -30.26
CA TRP A 569 -3.41 0.67 -29.94
C TRP A 569 -3.33 0.31 -28.45
N SER A 570 -4.37 -0.33 -27.93
CA SER A 570 -4.34 -0.87 -26.57
C SER A 570 -3.13 -1.76 -26.35
N SER A 571 -2.51 -1.68 -25.19
CA SER A 571 -1.33 -2.50 -24.85
C SER A 571 -1.63 -3.99 -25.04
N ASN A 572 -0.81 -4.68 -25.83
CA ASN A 572 -0.96 -6.10 -26.17
C ASN A 572 0.29 -6.94 -25.85
N GLY A 573 1.39 -6.28 -25.41
CA GLY A 573 2.66 -6.93 -25.08
C GLY A 573 3.47 -7.42 -26.27
N ASN A 574 3.03 -7.19 -27.52
CA ASN A 574 3.72 -7.64 -28.73
C ASN A 574 4.90 -6.75 -29.10
N TYR A 575 5.84 -7.28 -29.89
CA TYR A 575 7.07 -6.59 -30.27
C TYR A 575 6.84 -5.39 -31.20
N ASN A 576 5.70 -5.28 -31.88
CA ASN A 576 5.34 -4.13 -32.70
C ASN A 576 5.02 -2.87 -31.88
N GLN A 577 4.83 -2.99 -30.56
CA GLN A 577 4.67 -1.89 -29.60
C GLN A 577 5.94 -1.62 -28.79
N GLN A 578 7.04 -2.30 -29.08
CA GLN A 578 8.28 -2.21 -28.32
C GLN A 578 9.38 -1.56 -29.19
N TRP A 579 10.12 -0.65 -28.58
CA TRP A 579 11.05 0.23 -29.28
C TRP A 579 12.37 0.32 -28.52
N LYS A 580 13.46 0.53 -29.25
CA LYS A 580 14.78 0.79 -28.71
C LYS A 580 15.25 2.19 -29.11
N LEU A 581 15.80 2.93 -28.16
CA LEU A 581 16.43 4.23 -28.41
C LEU A 581 17.90 4.03 -28.77
N ILE A 582 18.34 4.62 -29.89
CA ILE A 582 19.73 4.65 -30.30
C ILE A 582 20.15 6.10 -30.37
N SER A 583 21.08 6.53 -29.54
CA SER A 583 21.62 7.90 -29.50
C SER A 583 22.24 8.30 -30.83
N VAL A 584 22.07 9.59 -31.21
CA VAL A 584 22.54 10.14 -32.50
C VAL A 584 23.41 11.38 -32.28
#